data_864e55d08972687e90a8334e8cad263c
#
_entry.id   864e55d08972687e90a8334e8cad263c
#
_cell.length_a   1.000
_cell.length_b   1.000
_cell.length_c   1.000
_cell.angle_alpha   90.00
_cell.angle_beta   90.00
_cell.angle_gamma   90.00
#
_symmetry.space_group_name_H-M   'P 1'
#
loop_
_entity.id
_entity.type
_entity.pdbx_description
1 polymer ?
#
loop_
_entity_poly.entity_id
_entity_poly.type
_entity_poly.pdbx_seq_one_letter_code
_entity_poly.pdbx_strand_id
1 'polypeptide(L)'
;MKMKLVNCTEQYWEFVRKLRMNPINQEGFFTYAEITSEQQESYMLKNQWDYKICLVDGEPAGYVGLLKGHEITYCVSPDFQGKGVGTFMIEEFSPRWAWVDALVKVDNIASQKVFEKLGWKKQIYYRNK
;
A
#
# COMPACT_ATOMS: atom_id res chain seq x y z
N MET A 1 12.21 -12.46 -11.90
CA MET A 1 11.45 -12.20 -10.68
C MET A 1 9.96 -12.20 -11.02
N LYS A 2 9.21 -13.08 -10.37
CA LYS A 2 7.79 -13.29 -10.70
C LYS A 2 6.91 -12.62 -9.64
N MET A 3 6.13 -11.63 -10.05
CA MET A 3 5.23 -10.89 -9.16
C MET A 3 3.78 -11.19 -9.48
N LYS A 4 2.94 -11.32 -8.45
CA LYS A 4 1.50 -11.44 -8.64
C LYS A 4 0.74 -10.92 -7.43
N LEU A 5 -0.49 -10.44 -7.66
CA LEU A 5 -1.39 -10.04 -6.58
C LEU A 5 -2.31 -11.21 -6.22
N VAL A 6 -2.50 -11.40 -4.92
CA VAL A 6 -3.45 -12.37 -4.38
C VAL A 6 -4.34 -11.70 -3.35
N ASN A 7 -5.47 -12.33 -3.02
CA ASN A 7 -6.39 -11.78 -2.02
C ASN A 7 -5.73 -11.71 -0.64
N CYS A 8 -6.10 -10.69 0.12
CA CYS A 8 -5.61 -10.51 1.49
C CYS A 8 -6.39 -11.38 2.46
N THR A 9 -6.21 -12.70 2.35
CA THR A 9 -6.85 -13.66 3.23
C THR A 9 -6.17 -13.66 4.60
N GLU A 10 -6.78 -14.33 5.57
CA GLU A 10 -6.36 -14.28 6.97
C GLU A 10 -4.87 -14.56 7.18
N GLN A 11 -4.30 -15.47 6.39
CA GLN A 11 -2.89 -15.81 6.52
C GLN A 11 -1.95 -14.62 6.32
N TYR A 12 -2.40 -13.54 5.68
CA TYR A 12 -1.57 -12.37 5.39
C TYR A 12 -1.82 -11.19 6.33
N TRP A 13 -2.80 -11.26 7.22
CA TRP A 13 -3.18 -10.12 8.05
C TRP A 13 -2.05 -9.64 8.97
N GLU A 14 -1.32 -10.60 9.58
CA GLU A 14 -0.19 -10.22 10.43
C GLU A 14 0.97 -9.66 9.63
N PHE A 15 1.17 -10.13 8.42
CA PHE A 15 2.16 -9.54 7.51
C PHE A 15 1.85 -8.06 7.27
N VAL A 16 0.60 -7.73 6.95
CA VAL A 16 0.17 -6.35 6.72
C VAL A 16 0.37 -5.50 7.98
N ARG A 17 -0.05 -6.02 9.14
CA ARG A 17 0.08 -5.32 10.41
C ARG A 17 1.55 -4.97 10.72
N LYS A 18 2.41 -5.96 10.64
CA LYS A 18 3.84 -5.79 10.93
C LYS A 18 4.49 -4.84 9.92
N LEU A 19 4.11 -4.96 8.66
CA LEU A 19 4.65 -4.11 7.62
C LEU A 19 4.26 -2.64 7.84
N ARG A 20 2.99 -2.39 8.19
CA ARG A 20 2.47 -1.04 8.46
C ARG A 20 3.17 -0.40 9.68
N MET A 21 3.52 -1.20 10.68
CA MET A 21 4.16 -0.72 11.91
C MET A 21 5.69 -0.67 11.82
N ASN A 22 6.30 -1.23 10.76
CA ASN A 22 7.75 -1.24 10.63
C ASN A 22 8.28 0.20 10.61
N PRO A 23 9.25 0.56 11.48
CA PRO A 23 9.77 1.92 11.55
C PRO A 23 10.26 2.49 10.22
N ILE A 24 10.83 1.66 9.37
CA ILE A 24 11.29 2.09 8.05
C ILE A 24 10.12 2.59 7.20
N ASN A 25 8.95 1.94 7.31
CA ASN A 25 7.77 2.29 6.52
C ASN A 25 6.96 3.43 7.14
N GLN A 26 7.06 3.65 8.45
CA GLN A 26 6.28 4.68 9.14
C GLN A 26 6.50 6.08 8.57
N GLU A 27 7.71 6.38 8.13
CA GLU A 27 8.02 7.68 7.56
C GLU A 27 7.21 8.00 6.31
N GLY A 28 6.77 7.00 5.56
CA GLY A 28 5.96 7.17 4.36
C GLY A 28 4.50 7.43 4.63
N PHE A 29 4.03 7.25 5.87
CA PHE A 29 2.62 7.41 6.22
C PHE A 29 2.38 8.72 6.96
N PHE A 30 1.17 9.28 6.80
CA PHE A 30 0.80 10.54 7.45
C PHE A 30 0.57 10.38 8.95
N THR A 31 0.20 9.18 9.40
CA THR A 31 -0.02 8.90 10.82
C THR A 31 0.84 7.72 11.26
N TYR A 32 1.32 7.82 12.49
CA TYR A 32 2.04 6.73 13.13
C TYR A 32 1.04 5.66 13.55
N ALA A 33 1.31 4.40 13.23
CA ALA A 33 0.39 3.32 13.54
C ALA A 33 0.91 2.44 14.68
N GLU A 34 0.05 2.21 15.66
CA GLU A 34 0.22 1.15 16.64
C GLU A 34 -1.05 0.31 16.57
N ILE A 35 -0.91 -0.89 16.02
CA ILE A 35 -2.05 -1.75 15.72
C ILE A 35 -1.85 -3.08 16.43
N THR A 36 -2.78 -3.44 17.31
CA THR A 36 -2.75 -4.76 17.96
C THR A 36 -3.25 -5.83 16.99
N SER A 37 -2.94 -7.09 17.28
CA SER A 37 -3.44 -8.21 16.48
C SER A 37 -4.97 -8.26 16.45
N GLU A 38 -5.61 -7.92 17.59
CA GLU A 38 -7.07 -7.88 17.69
C GLU A 38 -7.67 -6.77 16.85
N GLN A 39 -7.04 -5.60 16.85
CA GLN A 39 -7.48 -4.48 16.01
C GLN A 39 -7.37 -4.84 14.53
N GLN A 40 -6.28 -5.50 14.15
CA GLN A 40 -6.08 -5.93 12.77
C GLN A 40 -7.13 -6.94 12.34
N GLU A 41 -7.42 -7.91 13.19
CA GLU A 41 -8.46 -8.91 12.90
C GLU A 41 -9.81 -8.25 12.70
N SER A 42 -10.22 -7.36 13.61
CA SER A 42 -11.50 -6.65 13.49
C SER A 42 -11.56 -5.82 12.22
N TYR A 43 -10.48 -5.14 11.87
CA TYR A 43 -10.41 -4.33 10.66
C TYR A 43 -10.51 -5.20 9.40
N MET A 44 -9.73 -6.27 9.33
CA MET A 44 -9.65 -7.12 8.14
C MET A 44 -10.91 -7.95 7.92
N LEU A 45 -11.62 -8.32 8.98
CA LEU A 45 -12.92 -9.00 8.81
C LEU A 45 -13.90 -8.15 7.99
N LYS A 46 -13.78 -6.83 8.08
CA LYS A 46 -14.64 -5.91 7.33
C LYS A 46 -14.06 -5.46 6.00
N ASN A 47 -12.70 -5.41 5.91
CA ASN A 47 -12.04 -4.70 4.82
C ASN A 47 -11.08 -5.56 4.00
N GLN A 48 -10.95 -6.85 4.28
CA GLN A 48 -9.95 -7.68 3.60
C GLN A 48 -10.05 -7.66 2.07
N TRP A 49 -11.25 -7.50 1.55
CA TRP A 49 -11.47 -7.53 0.10
C TRP A 49 -11.05 -6.24 -0.59
N ASP A 50 -10.75 -5.19 0.18
CA ASP A 50 -10.22 -3.93 -0.34
C ASP A 50 -8.71 -3.97 -0.52
N TYR A 51 -8.07 -5.08 -0.16
CA TYR A 51 -6.62 -5.22 -0.18
C TYR A 51 -6.17 -6.40 -1.03
N LYS A 52 -4.96 -6.26 -1.57
CA LYS A 52 -4.26 -7.35 -2.24
C LYS A 52 -2.85 -7.45 -1.67
N ILE A 53 -2.31 -8.66 -1.70
CA ILE A 53 -0.93 -8.92 -1.29
C ILE A 53 -0.12 -9.19 -2.54
N CYS A 54 1.05 -8.55 -2.65
CA CYS A 54 1.97 -8.86 -3.72
C CYS A 54 2.93 -9.95 -3.28
N LEU A 55 2.95 -11.03 -4.04
CA LEU A 55 3.92 -12.10 -3.85
C LEU A 55 5.02 -11.95 -4.88
N VAL A 56 6.27 -12.02 -4.43
CA VAL A 56 7.45 -12.04 -5.29
C VAL A 56 8.07 -13.41 -5.14
N ASP A 57 8.06 -14.18 -6.21
CA ASP A 57 8.53 -15.57 -6.19
C ASP A 57 7.93 -16.38 -5.01
N GLY A 58 6.65 -16.14 -4.75
CA GLY A 58 5.89 -16.84 -3.72
C GLY A 58 5.98 -16.24 -2.32
N GLU A 59 6.81 -15.22 -2.10
CA GLU A 59 6.95 -14.57 -0.80
C GLU A 59 6.18 -13.25 -0.70
N PRO A 60 5.49 -12.99 0.42
CA PRO A 60 4.83 -11.70 0.61
C PRO A 60 5.85 -10.56 0.60
N ALA A 61 5.66 -9.62 -0.31
CA ALA A 61 6.59 -8.50 -0.50
C ALA A 61 5.96 -7.14 -0.22
N GLY A 62 4.63 -7.05 -0.22
CA GLY A 62 3.96 -5.80 0.02
C GLY A 62 2.45 -5.95 -0.03
N TYR A 63 1.75 -4.86 0.28
CA TYR A 63 0.30 -4.81 0.15
C TYR A 63 -0.12 -3.54 -0.58
N VAL A 64 -1.28 -3.60 -1.20
CA VAL A 64 -1.93 -2.46 -1.82
C VAL A 64 -3.41 -2.53 -1.49
N GLY A 65 -4.04 -1.39 -1.26
CA GLY A 65 -5.44 -1.36 -0.88
C GLY A 65 -6.14 -0.09 -1.33
N LEU A 66 -7.45 -0.09 -1.17
CA LEU A 66 -8.30 1.02 -1.51
C LEU A 66 -9.03 1.48 -0.26
N LEU A 67 -8.75 2.71 0.18
CA LEU A 67 -9.41 3.31 1.35
C LEU A 67 -10.59 4.14 0.88
N LYS A 68 -11.71 4.04 1.61
CA LYS A 68 -12.91 4.85 1.33
C LYS A 68 -13.43 4.73 -0.11
N GLY A 69 -13.06 3.65 -0.79
CA GLY A 69 -13.49 3.40 -2.16
C GLY A 69 -12.72 4.17 -3.24
N HIS A 70 -11.78 5.05 -2.89
CA HIS A 70 -11.10 5.85 -3.91
C HIS A 70 -9.63 6.18 -3.63
N GLU A 71 -9.13 5.91 -2.43
CA GLU A 71 -7.75 6.29 -2.08
C GLU A 71 -6.85 5.06 -2.06
N ILE A 72 -5.85 5.04 -2.95
CA ILE A 72 -4.87 3.96 -2.99
C ILE A 72 -3.88 4.11 -1.83
N THR A 73 -3.65 3.02 -1.12
CA THR A 73 -2.58 2.92 -0.12
C THR A 73 -1.72 1.70 -0.45
N TYR A 74 -0.43 1.78 -0.20
CA TYR A 74 0.45 0.65 -0.45
C TYR A 74 1.67 0.70 0.44
N CYS A 75 2.31 -0.45 0.60
CA CYS A 75 3.53 -0.54 1.39
C CYS A 75 4.37 -1.71 0.88
N VAL A 76 5.68 -1.48 0.71
CA VAL A 76 6.61 -2.51 0.25
C VAL A 76 7.50 -2.90 1.43
N SER A 77 7.70 -4.20 1.62
CA SER A 77 8.62 -4.71 2.63
C SER A 77 10.03 -4.17 2.37
N PRO A 78 10.77 -3.77 3.42
CA PRO A 78 12.13 -3.26 3.24
C PRO A 78 13.04 -4.19 2.44
N ASP A 79 12.86 -5.51 2.57
CA ASP A 79 13.66 -6.50 1.85
C ASP A 79 13.40 -6.50 0.34
N PHE A 80 12.32 -5.88 -0.10
CA PHE A 80 11.90 -5.88 -1.50
C PHE A 80 11.85 -4.47 -2.10
N GLN A 81 12.31 -3.46 -1.40
CA GLN A 81 12.33 -2.10 -1.91
C GLN A 81 13.36 -1.94 -3.04
N GLY A 82 13.08 -1.03 -3.97
CA GLY A 82 13.95 -0.78 -5.10
C GLY A 82 13.88 -1.82 -6.21
N LYS A 83 12.89 -2.71 -6.19
CA LYS A 83 12.75 -3.81 -7.17
C LYS A 83 11.51 -3.68 -8.05
N GLY A 84 10.82 -2.55 -8.00
CA GLY A 84 9.63 -2.33 -8.82
C GLY A 84 8.33 -2.90 -8.25
N VAL A 85 8.33 -3.36 -7.00
CA VAL A 85 7.13 -3.96 -6.38
C VAL A 85 6.01 -2.93 -6.24
N GLY A 86 6.33 -1.71 -5.77
CA GLY A 86 5.34 -0.66 -5.63
C GLY A 86 4.69 -0.29 -6.96
N THR A 87 5.48 -0.13 -8.00
CA THR A 87 5.00 0.16 -9.35
C THR A 87 4.06 -0.95 -9.84
N PHE A 88 4.49 -2.20 -9.68
CA PHE A 88 3.68 -3.35 -10.08
C PHE A 88 2.33 -3.37 -9.36
N MET A 89 2.37 -3.18 -8.02
CA MET A 89 1.14 -3.24 -7.21
C MET A 89 0.13 -2.18 -7.63
N ILE A 90 0.58 -0.94 -7.80
CA ILE A 90 -0.32 0.15 -8.14
C ILE A 90 -0.90 -0.04 -9.55
N GLU A 91 -0.06 -0.43 -10.51
CA GLU A 91 -0.51 -0.64 -11.88
C GLU A 91 -1.53 -1.77 -11.97
N GLU A 92 -1.25 -2.91 -11.32
CA GLU A 92 -2.15 -4.06 -11.38
C GLU A 92 -3.44 -3.85 -10.60
N PHE A 93 -3.36 -3.10 -9.50
CA PHE A 93 -4.51 -2.90 -8.61
C PHE A 93 -5.45 -1.80 -9.08
N SER A 94 -4.94 -0.74 -9.69
CA SER A 94 -5.73 0.44 -10.03
C SER A 94 -6.82 0.13 -11.05
N PRO A 95 -8.10 0.32 -10.71
CA PRO A 95 -9.16 0.12 -11.68
C PRO A 95 -9.13 1.22 -12.73
N ARG A 96 -9.02 0.85 -14.01
CA ARG A 96 -8.89 1.81 -15.12
C ARG A 96 -10.15 2.62 -15.37
N TRP A 97 -11.28 2.12 -14.89
CA TRP A 97 -12.59 2.73 -15.10
C TRP A 97 -13.05 3.58 -13.92
N ALA A 98 -12.30 3.60 -12.83
CA ALA A 98 -12.70 4.29 -11.60
C ALA A 98 -11.78 5.48 -11.31
N TRP A 99 -12.36 6.51 -10.71
CA TRP A 99 -11.57 7.62 -10.20
C TRP A 99 -10.90 7.19 -8.91
N VAL A 100 -9.57 7.28 -8.89
CA VAL A 100 -8.78 6.95 -7.70
C VAL A 100 -7.71 8.02 -7.49
N ASP A 101 -7.34 8.25 -6.24
CA ASP A 101 -6.25 9.16 -5.90
C ASP A 101 -5.34 8.51 -4.87
N ALA A 102 -4.26 9.20 -4.51
CA ALA A 102 -3.32 8.77 -3.49
C ALA A 102 -2.77 10.00 -2.78
N LEU A 103 -2.55 9.86 -1.48
CA LEU A 103 -1.90 10.89 -0.69
C LEU A 103 -0.45 10.51 -0.47
N VAL A 104 0.46 11.38 -0.87
CA VAL A 104 1.91 11.14 -0.77
C VAL A 104 2.55 12.34 -0.09
N LYS A 105 3.35 12.10 0.94
CA LYS A 105 4.06 13.17 1.62
C LYS A 105 5.05 13.84 0.67
N VAL A 106 5.23 15.16 0.83
CA VAL A 106 6.07 15.92 -0.09
C VAL A 106 7.54 15.47 -0.05
N ASP A 107 7.98 14.90 1.07
CA ASP A 107 9.34 14.40 1.23
C ASP A 107 9.50 12.92 0.85
N ASN A 108 8.41 12.26 0.49
CA ASN A 108 8.46 10.87 0.05
C ASN A 108 8.71 10.82 -1.47
N ILE A 109 9.97 11.07 -1.83
CA ILE A 109 10.36 11.15 -3.25
C ILE A 109 10.20 9.80 -3.96
N ALA A 110 10.50 8.70 -3.27
CA ALA A 110 10.38 7.36 -3.87
C ALA A 110 8.94 7.08 -4.32
N SER A 111 7.95 7.42 -3.48
CA SER A 111 6.54 7.21 -3.81
C SER A 111 6.08 8.15 -4.93
N GLN A 112 6.53 9.41 -4.92
CA GLN A 112 6.21 10.34 -5.99
C GLN A 112 6.69 9.81 -7.35
N LYS A 113 7.89 9.23 -7.39
CA LYS A 113 8.45 8.67 -8.63
C LYS A 113 7.63 7.50 -9.15
N VAL A 114 7.09 6.68 -8.26
CA VAL A 114 6.21 5.56 -8.66
C VAL A 114 4.99 6.09 -9.41
N PHE A 115 4.29 7.08 -8.83
CA PHE A 115 3.09 7.63 -9.45
C PHE A 115 3.40 8.41 -10.72
N GLU A 116 4.47 9.17 -10.75
CA GLU A 116 4.90 9.90 -11.95
C GLU A 116 5.20 8.93 -13.09
N LYS A 117 5.92 7.83 -12.80
CA LYS A 117 6.24 6.81 -13.79
C LYS A 117 4.98 6.19 -14.40
N LEU A 118 3.93 6.04 -13.61
CA LEU A 118 2.67 5.47 -14.07
C LEU A 118 1.72 6.49 -14.72
N GLY A 119 2.16 7.74 -14.85
CA GLY A 119 1.39 8.77 -15.53
C GLY A 119 0.33 9.46 -14.68
N TRP A 120 0.38 9.29 -13.37
CA TRP A 120 -0.56 9.96 -12.48
C TRP A 120 -0.29 11.45 -12.45
N LYS A 121 -1.36 12.26 -12.37
CA LYS A 121 -1.23 13.71 -12.26
C LYS A 121 -1.02 14.12 -10.83
N LYS A 122 0.04 14.90 -10.60
CA LYS A 122 0.32 15.45 -9.29
C LYS A 122 -0.54 16.69 -9.06
N GLN A 123 -1.18 16.75 -7.89
CA GLN A 123 -1.90 17.92 -7.43
C GLN A 123 -1.40 18.30 -6.06
N ILE A 124 -1.39 19.59 -5.77
CA ILE A 124 -0.95 20.10 -4.48
C ILE A 124 -2.16 20.69 -3.77
N TYR A 125 -2.37 20.30 -2.51
CA TYR A 125 -3.41 20.90 -1.70
C TYR A 125 -2.84 21.25 -0.32
N TYR A 126 -3.53 22.18 0.32
CA TYR A 126 -3.13 22.63 1.65
C TYR A 126 -4.13 22.10 2.68
N ARG A 127 -3.62 21.70 3.82
CA ARG A 127 -4.45 21.20 4.92
C ARG A 127 -4.26 22.11 6.13
N ASN A 128 -5.35 22.53 6.72
CA ASN A 128 -5.33 23.25 7.98
C ASN A 128 -5.48 22.21 9.11
N LYS A 129 -4.43 21.51 9.34
CA LYS A 129 -4.31 20.45 10.36
C LYS A 129 -5.50 19.51 10.42
#